data_c2589c02cc1167457cc6e9fa734efe97
#
_entry.id   c2589c02cc1167457cc6e9fa734efe97
#
_cell.length_a   1.000
_cell.length_b   1.000
_cell.length_c   1.000
_cell.angle_alpha   90.00
_cell.angle_beta   90.00
_cell.angle_gamma   90.00
#
_symmetry.space_group_name_H-M   'P 1'
#
loop_
_entity.id
_entity.type
_entity.pdbx_description
1 polymer ?
#
loop_
_entity_poly.entity_id
_entity_poly.type
_entity_poly.pdbx_seq_one_letter_code
_entity_poly.pdbx_strand_id
1 'polypeptide(L)'
;MIEVRDLWKTYYVKGSPKTVAHGLNLTFPSGKSVGIFGRNGAGKSTLLRMVAGVEDPDSGSITSNGTISWPVGFAGSFHPELTGAQNIRFVGRVYGVDNEELISFVEDFAELGPHFHAPFRTYSAGMRAKLAFGLSMGIKFDTYLVDEVASVGDASFRARSAEVMRDRIGESAALIVSHSMPLMRQLCDLGIVMINGHAQWYEDVEEAIVVHETAMAGTLPDWVPHG
;
A
#
# COMPACT_ATOMS: atom_id res chain seq x y z
N MET A 1 -4.54 -9.39 11.96
CA MET A 1 -5.89 -9.44 11.36
C MET A 1 -6.45 -8.03 11.30
N ILE A 2 -6.99 -7.63 10.16
CA ILE A 2 -7.67 -6.34 9.98
C ILE A 2 -9.13 -6.65 9.66
N GLU A 3 -10.06 -5.97 10.33
CA GLU A 3 -11.49 -6.14 10.14
C GLU A 3 -12.12 -4.83 9.71
N VAL A 4 -12.87 -4.88 8.61
CA VAL A 4 -13.62 -3.77 8.03
C VAL A 4 -15.11 -4.09 8.18
N ARG A 5 -15.87 -3.19 8.81
CA ARG A 5 -17.30 -3.38 9.09
C ARG A 5 -18.13 -2.22 8.55
N ASP A 6 -19.08 -2.54 7.70
CA ASP A 6 -20.06 -1.62 7.10
C ASP A 6 -19.42 -0.31 6.62
N LEU A 7 -18.33 -0.43 5.87
CA LEU A 7 -17.50 0.71 5.47
C LEU A 7 -18.11 1.45 4.28
N TRP A 8 -18.34 2.75 4.45
CA TRP A 8 -18.89 3.62 3.41
C TRP A 8 -17.93 4.76 3.11
N LYS A 9 -17.79 5.11 1.81
CA LYS A 9 -17.04 6.27 1.36
C LYS A 9 -17.57 6.82 0.06
N THR A 10 -17.91 8.10 0.05
CA THR A 10 -18.43 8.84 -1.11
C THR A 10 -17.64 10.12 -1.33
N TYR A 11 -17.19 10.34 -2.54
CA TYR A 11 -16.62 11.61 -2.98
C TYR A 11 -17.60 12.40 -3.82
N TYR A 12 -17.48 13.72 -3.80
CA TYR A 12 -18.23 14.60 -4.70
C TYR A 12 -17.32 15.11 -5.81
N VAL A 13 -17.55 14.63 -7.02
CA VAL A 13 -16.80 15.03 -8.21
C VAL A 13 -17.67 15.89 -9.10
N LYS A 14 -17.31 17.16 -9.25
CA LYS A 14 -18.10 18.16 -10.01
C LYS A 14 -19.57 18.20 -9.60
N GLY A 15 -19.86 18.06 -8.30
CA GLY A 15 -21.22 18.09 -7.75
C GLY A 15 -22.00 16.77 -7.82
N SER A 16 -21.44 15.74 -8.45
CA SER A 16 -22.05 14.39 -8.49
C SER A 16 -21.40 13.48 -7.47
N PRO A 17 -22.18 12.71 -6.67
CA PRO A 17 -21.64 11.74 -5.74
C PRO A 17 -21.03 10.56 -6.48
N LYS A 18 -19.87 10.12 -6.02
CA LYS A 18 -19.20 8.89 -6.46
C LYS A 18 -18.88 8.06 -5.23
N THR A 19 -19.66 7.04 -4.95
CA THR A 19 -19.41 6.12 -3.86
C THR A 19 -18.34 5.10 -4.28
N VAL A 20 -17.30 4.95 -3.48
CA VAL A 20 -16.16 4.04 -3.73
C VAL A 20 -16.08 2.91 -2.70
N ALA A 21 -16.92 2.96 -1.65
CA ALA A 21 -17.16 1.88 -0.71
C ALA A 21 -18.64 1.88 -0.33
N HIS A 22 -19.33 0.78 -0.61
CA HIS A 22 -20.77 0.57 -0.38
C HIS A 22 -20.98 -0.49 0.71
N GLY A 23 -20.85 -0.11 2.00
CA GLY A 23 -21.07 -1.03 3.12
C GLY A 23 -20.13 -2.23 3.09
N LEU A 24 -18.83 -2.00 2.82
CA LEU A 24 -17.86 -3.09 2.70
C LEU A 24 -17.68 -3.81 4.03
N ASN A 25 -17.74 -5.14 3.98
CA ASN A 25 -17.45 -6.03 5.10
C ASN A 25 -16.35 -6.98 4.64
N LEU A 26 -15.12 -6.81 5.18
CA LEU A 26 -13.94 -7.55 4.76
C LEU A 26 -13.13 -7.95 5.99
N THR A 27 -12.53 -9.13 5.95
CA THR A 27 -11.60 -9.59 6.98
C THR A 27 -10.29 -9.99 6.33
N PHE A 28 -9.21 -9.28 6.64
CA PHE A 28 -7.87 -9.59 6.15
C PHE A 28 -7.15 -10.43 7.21
N PRO A 29 -6.85 -11.70 6.92
CA PRO A 29 -6.19 -12.60 7.86
C PRO A 29 -4.75 -12.18 8.13
N SER A 30 -4.24 -12.48 9.32
CA SER A 30 -2.82 -12.29 9.66
C SER A 30 -1.95 -13.25 8.85
N GLY A 31 -0.75 -12.80 8.45
CA GLY A 31 0.24 -13.63 7.77
C GLY A 31 -0.16 -14.04 6.34
N LYS A 32 -1.15 -13.37 5.75
CA LYS A 32 -1.56 -13.60 4.36
C LYS A 32 -1.49 -12.31 3.55
N SER A 33 -1.07 -12.45 2.31
CA SER A 33 -1.04 -11.34 1.36
C SER A 33 -2.27 -11.35 0.47
N VAL A 34 -2.95 -10.20 0.40
CA VAL A 34 -4.23 -10.03 -0.31
C VAL A 34 -4.06 -9.05 -1.45
N GLY A 35 -4.32 -9.51 -2.66
CA GLY A 35 -4.37 -8.68 -3.86
C GLY A 35 -5.70 -7.94 -3.96
N ILE A 36 -5.67 -6.63 -4.22
CA ILE A 36 -6.87 -5.82 -4.42
C ILE A 36 -6.95 -5.44 -5.91
N PHE A 37 -7.92 -6.00 -6.60
CA PHE A 37 -8.15 -5.84 -8.02
C PHE A 37 -9.32 -4.91 -8.32
N GLY A 38 -9.37 -4.34 -9.51
CA GLY A 38 -10.46 -3.48 -9.97
C GLY A 38 -9.97 -2.39 -10.91
N ARG A 39 -10.91 -1.76 -11.64
CA ARG A 39 -10.61 -0.67 -12.58
C ARG A 39 -10.04 0.56 -11.84
N ASN A 40 -9.42 1.47 -12.62
CA ASN A 40 -9.03 2.77 -12.09
C ASN A 40 -10.26 3.52 -11.59
N GLY A 41 -10.16 4.04 -10.35
CA GLY A 41 -11.26 4.71 -9.68
C GLY A 41 -12.31 3.79 -9.04
N ALA A 42 -12.06 2.47 -8.92
CA ALA A 42 -12.92 1.53 -8.19
C ALA A 42 -12.88 1.68 -6.65
N GLY A 43 -11.91 2.45 -6.11
CA GLY A 43 -11.78 2.66 -4.68
C GLY A 43 -10.59 1.97 -4.01
N LYS A 44 -9.75 1.23 -4.75
CA LYS A 44 -8.62 0.45 -4.20
C LYS A 44 -7.68 1.27 -3.32
N SER A 45 -7.10 2.35 -3.86
CA SER A 45 -6.19 3.24 -3.10
C SER A 45 -6.91 3.96 -1.95
N THR A 46 -8.22 4.24 -2.09
CA THR A 46 -9.03 4.79 -1.01
C THR A 46 -9.17 3.78 0.13
N LEU A 47 -9.45 2.51 -0.18
CA LEU A 47 -9.50 1.44 0.81
C LEU A 47 -8.16 1.32 1.55
N LEU A 48 -7.04 1.31 0.83
CA LEU A 48 -5.71 1.28 1.47
C LEU A 48 -5.45 2.49 2.37
N ARG A 49 -5.84 3.72 1.95
CA ARG A 49 -5.70 4.91 2.79
C ARG A 49 -6.57 4.88 4.04
N MET A 50 -7.79 4.35 3.94
CA MET A 50 -8.66 4.15 5.10
C MET A 50 -8.09 3.09 6.06
N VAL A 51 -7.56 1.99 5.54
CA VAL A 51 -6.86 0.95 6.34
C VAL A 51 -5.60 1.52 7.01
N ALA A 52 -4.89 2.42 6.34
CA ALA A 52 -3.73 3.13 6.90
C ALA A 52 -4.10 4.18 7.97
N GLY A 53 -5.38 4.49 8.15
CA GLY A 53 -5.82 5.59 9.03
C GLY A 53 -5.44 6.98 8.52
N VAL A 54 -5.12 7.12 7.22
CA VAL A 54 -4.78 8.41 6.57
C VAL A 54 -6.04 9.11 6.07
N GLU A 55 -7.09 8.36 5.86
CA GLU A 55 -8.39 8.86 5.40
C GLU A 55 -9.52 8.21 6.22
N ASP A 56 -10.44 9.05 6.74
CA ASP A 56 -11.59 8.55 7.48
C ASP A 56 -12.69 8.06 6.53
N PRO A 57 -13.36 6.93 6.86
CA PRO A 57 -14.61 6.56 6.18
C PRO A 57 -15.74 7.54 6.52
N ASP A 58 -16.79 7.59 5.70
CA ASP A 58 -17.99 8.37 5.99
C ASP A 58 -18.83 7.69 7.08
N SER A 59 -18.81 6.35 7.11
CA SER A 59 -19.36 5.52 8.20
C SER A 59 -18.74 4.13 8.19
N GLY A 60 -19.02 3.34 9.23
CA GLY A 60 -18.41 2.05 9.47
C GLY A 60 -17.14 2.14 10.31
N SER A 61 -16.40 1.05 10.38
CA SER A 61 -15.17 0.99 11.18
C SER A 61 -14.12 0.06 10.58
N ILE A 62 -12.86 0.38 10.88
CA ILE A 62 -11.71 -0.48 10.59
C ILE A 62 -10.97 -0.72 11.90
N THR A 63 -10.73 -1.98 12.24
CA THR A 63 -9.98 -2.38 13.43
C THR A 63 -8.84 -3.30 13.07
N SER A 64 -7.72 -3.18 13.77
CA SER A 64 -6.56 -4.04 13.61
C SER A 64 -6.02 -4.48 14.96
N ASN A 65 -5.56 -5.73 15.04
CA ASN A 65 -4.85 -6.25 16.22
C ASN A 65 -3.32 -6.27 16.04
N GLY A 66 -2.81 -5.63 15.00
CA GLY A 66 -1.39 -5.50 14.70
C GLY A 66 -1.05 -4.14 14.10
N THR A 67 0.24 -3.91 13.89
CA THR A 67 0.77 -2.70 13.27
C THR A 67 0.54 -2.72 11.76
N ILE A 68 0.14 -1.58 11.21
CA ILE A 68 -0.09 -1.40 9.77
C ILE A 68 0.88 -0.32 9.27
N SER A 69 1.54 -0.59 8.14
CA SER A 69 2.39 0.41 7.51
C SER A 69 1.56 1.53 6.89
N TRP A 70 2.16 2.69 6.66
CA TRP A 70 1.67 3.59 5.61
C TRP A 70 1.88 2.96 4.22
N PRO A 71 1.25 3.47 3.16
CA PRO A 71 1.53 2.99 1.80
C PRO A 71 3.02 3.06 1.48
N VAL A 72 3.61 1.92 1.07
CA VAL A 72 5.06 1.79 0.81
C VAL A 72 5.51 2.85 -0.20
N GLY A 73 6.59 3.55 0.13
CA GLY A 73 7.13 4.63 -0.71
C GLY A 73 6.46 5.99 -0.53
N PHE A 74 5.51 6.13 0.42
CA PHE A 74 4.88 7.41 0.71
C PHE A 74 5.86 8.37 1.42
N ALA A 75 6.15 9.51 0.78
CA ALA A 75 7.12 10.51 1.26
C ALA A 75 6.45 11.73 1.95
N GLY A 76 5.13 11.69 2.15
CA GLY A 76 4.37 12.85 2.63
C GLY A 76 4.64 13.26 4.08
N SER A 77 5.31 12.43 4.87
CA SER A 77 5.67 12.72 6.26
C SER A 77 7.06 13.36 6.43
N PHE A 78 7.84 13.50 5.35
CA PHE A 78 9.18 14.06 5.43
C PHE A 78 9.18 15.59 5.49
N HIS A 79 9.92 16.13 6.46
CA HIS A 79 10.09 17.57 6.60
C HIS A 79 11.14 18.08 5.61
N PRO A 80 10.84 19.10 4.79
CA PRO A 80 11.70 19.54 3.70
C PRO A 80 13.06 20.11 4.16
N GLU A 81 13.12 20.74 5.34
CA GLU A 81 14.35 21.36 5.88
C GLU A 81 15.24 20.36 6.64
N LEU A 82 14.73 19.19 7.02
CA LEU A 82 15.52 18.15 7.65
C LEU A 82 16.29 17.36 6.59
N THR A 83 17.46 16.83 6.97
CA THR A 83 18.21 15.89 6.12
C THR A 83 17.49 14.54 6.02
N GLY A 84 17.91 13.67 5.08
CA GLY A 84 17.43 12.30 5.01
C GLY A 84 17.59 11.58 6.34
N ALA A 85 18.81 11.59 6.90
CA ALA A 85 19.12 10.98 8.21
C ALA A 85 18.24 11.53 9.35
N GLN A 86 17.99 12.85 9.38
CA GLN A 86 17.15 13.46 10.42
C GLN A 86 15.69 13.05 10.29
N ASN A 87 15.16 12.98 9.05
CA ASN A 87 13.81 12.49 8.78
C ASN A 87 13.65 11.03 9.22
N ILE A 88 14.61 10.17 8.87
CA ILE A 88 14.60 8.76 9.30
C ILE A 88 14.63 8.64 10.81
N ARG A 89 15.52 9.38 11.49
CA ARG A 89 15.61 9.41 12.96
C ARG A 89 14.31 9.87 13.61
N PHE A 90 13.63 10.87 13.03
CA PHE A 90 12.35 11.34 13.53
C PHE A 90 11.29 10.23 13.47
N VAL A 91 11.15 9.57 12.32
CA VAL A 91 10.18 8.48 12.16
C VAL A 91 10.54 7.28 13.05
N GLY A 92 11.82 6.91 13.12
CA GLY A 92 12.28 5.83 14.02
C GLY A 92 11.90 6.06 15.48
N ARG A 93 11.98 7.31 15.97
CA ARG A 93 11.52 7.68 17.33
C ARG A 93 10.01 7.55 17.50
N VAL A 94 9.22 7.94 16.47
CA VAL A 94 7.75 7.82 16.50
C VAL A 94 7.32 6.36 16.60
N TYR A 95 8.03 5.46 15.89
CA TYR A 95 7.73 4.03 15.87
C TYR A 95 8.48 3.21 16.93
N GLY A 96 9.35 3.85 17.72
CA GLY A 96 10.07 3.20 18.83
C GLY A 96 11.10 2.16 18.39
N VAL A 97 11.65 2.30 17.19
CA VAL A 97 12.69 1.42 16.66
C VAL A 97 14.10 1.98 16.93
N ASP A 98 15.12 1.12 16.85
CA ASP A 98 16.52 1.57 16.99
C ASP A 98 16.86 2.51 15.83
N ASN A 99 17.24 3.76 16.19
CA ASN A 99 17.49 4.80 15.20
C ASN A 99 18.77 4.59 14.40
N GLU A 100 19.82 4.06 15.04
CA GLU A 100 21.11 3.91 14.36
C GLU A 100 21.06 2.71 13.40
N GLU A 101 20.39 1.63 13.79
CA GLU A 101 20.13 0.49 12.90
C GLU A 101 19.26 0.92 11.72
N LEU A 102 18.18 1.67 11.97
CA LEU A 102 17.28 2.14 10.92
C LEU A 102 17.98 3.10 9.94
N ILE A 103 18.76 4.05 10.44
CA ILE A 103 19.52 5.01 9.62
C ILE A 103 20.53 4.26 8.75
N SER A 104 21.31 3.35 9.34
CA SER A 104 22.29 2.55 8.62
C SER A 104 21.64 1.73 7.49
N PHE A 105 20.55 1.04 7.81
CA PHE A 105 19.81 0.27 6.80
C PHE A 105 19.32 1.16 5.64
N VAL A 106 18.71 2.32 5.95
CA VAL A 106 18.13 3.19 4.92
C VAL A 106 19.23 3.87 4.09
N GLU A 107 20.35 4.27 4.70
CA GLU A 107 21.49 4.87 4.00
C GLU A 107 22.10 3.89 3.01
N ASP A 108 22.36 2.67 3.44
CA ASP A 108 22.90 1.61 2.58
C ASP A 108 21.91 1.23 1.48
N PHE A 109 20.62 1.14 1.82
CA PHE A 109 19.60 0.75 0.85
C PHE A 109 19.33 1.81 -0.21
N ALA A 110 19.20 3.08 0.19
CA ALA A 110 18.81 4.17 -0.72
C ALA A 110 19.97 4.63 -1.62
N GLU A 111 21.23 4.38 -1.24
CA GLU A 111 22.45 4.75 -2.00
C GLU A 111 22.45 6.21 -2.46
N LEU A 112 22.12 7.14 -1.56
CA LEU A 112 22.06 8.56 -1.88
C LEU A 112 23.43 9.27 -1.72
N GLY A 113 24.42 8.58 -1.18
CA GLY A 113 25.73 9.14 -0.90
C GLY A 113 25.67 10.42 -0.05
N PRO A 114 26.44 11.47 -0.38
CA PRO A 114 26.45 12.72 0.41
C PRO A 114 25.07 13.40 0.52
N HIS A 115 24.17 13.13 -0.41
CA HIS A 115 22.82 13.72 -0.38
C HIS A 115 21.99 13.24 0.82
N PHE A 116 22.30 12.06 1.37
CA PHE A 116 21.61 11.55 2.56
C PHE A 116 21.65 12.52 3.74
N HIS A 117 22.74 13.31 3.82
CA HIS A 117 22.94 14.35 4.83
C HIS A 117 22.60 15.78 4.34
N ALA A 118 22.04 15.92 3.13
CA ALA A 118 21.55 17.20 2.62
C ALA A 118 20.05 17.40 2.97
N PRO A 119 19.52 18.64 2.97
CA PRO A 119 18.12 18.91 3.21
C PRO A 119 17.21 18.20 2.20
N PHE A 120 16.11 17.57 2.68
CA PHE A 120 15.21 16.76 1.84
C PHE A 120 14.59 17.56 0.68
N ARG A 121 14.39 18.87 0.84
CA ARG A 121 13.91 19.75 -0.25
C ARG A 121 14.80 19.74 -1.49
N THR A 122 16.10 19.41 -1.34
CA THR A 122 17.06 19.35 -2.43
C THR A 122 17.03 18.02 -3.20
N TYR A 123 16.28 17.02 -2.72
CA TYR A 123 16.23 15.70 -3.33
C TYR A 123 15.41 15.73 -4.62
N SER A 124 15.90 15.01 -5.64
CA SER A 124 15.11 14.68 -6.82
C SER A 124 13.92 13.77 -6.44
N ALA A 125 12.93 13.67 -7.32
CA ALA A 125 11.80 12.75 -7.12
C ALA A 125 12.26 11.29 -6.91
N GLY A 126 13.27 10.85 -7.68
CA GLY A 126 13.84 9.51 -7.52
C GLY A 126 14.53 9.31 -6.17
N MET A 127 15.31 10.29 -5.70
CA MET A 127 15.95 10.24 -4.38
C MET A 127 14.93 10.20 -3.24
N ARG A 128 13.87 11.00 -3.33
CA ARG A 128 12.76 11.00 -2.35
C ARG A 128 12.10 9.64 -2.27
N ALA A 129 11.83 9.04 -3.42
CA ALA A 129 11.18 7.74 -3.47
C ALA A 129 12.10 6.61 -2.98
N LYS A 130 13.42 6.65 -3.27
CA LYS A 130 14.40 5.71 -2.71
C LYS A 130 14.44 5.78 -1.18
N LEU A 131 14.49 7.00 -0.61
CA LEU A 131 14.48 7.22 0.84
C LEU A 131 13.18 6.71 1.48
N ALA A 132 12.03 7.06 0.88
CA ALA A 132 10.71 6.66 1.39
C ALA A 132 10.50 5.15 1.35
N PHE A 133 10.95 4.49 0.27
CA PHE A 133 10.90 3.04 0.17
C PHE A 133 11.81 2.38 1.22
N GLY A 134 13.06 2.84 1.34
CA GLY A 134 14.00 2.34 2.34
C GLY A 134 13.46 2.46 3.77
N LEU A 135 12.89 3.61 4.11
CA LEU A 135 12.23 3.79 5.41
C LEU A 135 11.07 2.80 5.62
N SER A 136 10.21 2.61 4.62
CA SER A 136 9.08 1.67 4.72
C SER A 136 9.54 0.23 4.94
N MET A 137 10.67 -0.16 4.35
CA MET A 137 11.24 -1.51 4.51
C MET A 137 12.10 -1.65 5.78
N GLY A 138 12.65 -0.55 6.29
CA GLY A 138 13.47 -0.54 7.49
C GLY A 138 12.68 -0.77 8.79
N ILE A 139 11.40 -0.40 8.81
CA ILE A 139 10.50 -0.62 9.96
C ILE A 139 9.70 -1.89 9.74
N LYS A 140 9.63 -2.76 10.77
CA LYS A 140 8.83 -3.98 10.71
C LYS A 140 7.38 -3.72 11.08
N PHE A 141 6.45 -4.13 10.22
CA PHE A 141 5.00 -4.07 10.43
C PHE A 141 4.39 -5.47 10.32
N ASP A 142 3.26 -5.69 11.01
CA ASP A 142 2.49 -6.92 10.88
C ASP A 142 1.75 -6.98 9.53
N THR A 143 1.43 -5.82 8.96
CA THR A 143 0.80 -5.71 7.62
C THR A 143 1.39 -4.54 6.83
N TYR A 144 1.86 -4.82 5.62
CA TYR A 144 2.32 -3.81 4.68
C TYR A 144 1.22 -3.41 3.71
N LEU A 145 1.13 -2.09 3.42
CA LEU A 145 0.22 -1.55 2.41
C LEU A 145 1.03 -1.16 1.17
N VAL A 146 0.75 -1.81 0.06
CA VAL A 146 1.47 -1.62 -1.21
C VAL A 146 0.50 -1.05 -2.24
N ASP A 147 0.61 0.25 -2.54
CA ASP A 147 -0.20 0.92 -3.56
C ASP A 147 0.68 1.29 -4.75
N GLU A 148 0.58 0.52 -5.83
CA GLU A 148 1.37 0.69 -7.04
C GLU A 148 2.85 0.97 -6.72
N VAL A 149 3.61 -0.06 -6.39
CA VAL A 149 5.06 0.11 -6.18
C VAL A 149 5.61 0.79 -7.43
N ALA A 150 5.78 2.10 -7.32
CA ALA A 150 6.35 2.88 -8.39
C ALA A 150 7.68 2.24 -8.76
N SER A 151 7.90 2.05 -10.06
CA SER A 151 9.17 1.56 -10.62
C SER A 151 10.22 2.66 -10.44
N VAL A 152 10.57 2.92 -9.17
CA VAL A 152 11.48 3.99 -8.79
C VAL A 152 12.91 3.52 -8.92
N GLY A 153 13.78 4.43 -9.36
CA GLY A 153 15.20 4.16 -9.50
C GLY A 153 15.58 3.44 -10.78
N ASP A 154 16.86 3.11 -10.86
CA ASP A 154 17.44 2.32 -11.95
C ASP A 154 17.10 0.82 -11.82
N ALA A 155 17.56 0.01 -12.78
CA ALA A 155 17.27 -1.42 -12.81
C ALA A 155 17.80 -2.17 -11.58
N SER A 156 18.97 -1.76 -11.06
CA SER A 156 19.59 -2.39 -9.90
C SER A 156 18.80 -2.10 -8.62
N PHE A 157 18.37 -0.85 -8.43
CA PHE A 157 17.53 -0.46 -7.31
C PHE A 157 16.16 -1.16 -7.34
N ARG A 158 15.55 -1.27 -8.52
CA ARG A 158 14.27 -2.00 -8.66
C ARG A 158 14.38 -3.48 -8.29
N ALA A 159 15.46 -4.14 -8.74
CA ALA A 159 15.70 -5.55 -8.39
C ALA A 159 15.86 -5.74 -6.88
N ARG A 160 16.70 -4.92 -6.23
CA ARG A 160 16.91 -4.95 -4.78
C ARG A 160 15.64 -4.60 -3.99
N SER A 161 14.88 -3.60 -4.45
CA SER A 161 13.59 -3.24 -3.82
C SER A 161 12.59 -4.39 -3.88
N ALA A 162 12.52 -5.10 -5.00
CA ALA A 162 11.63 -6.25 -5.15
C ALA A 162 12.04 -7.41 -4.23
N GLU A 163 13.34 -7.64 -4.05
CA GLU A 163 13.87 -8.66 -3.13
C GLU A 163 13.53 -8.34 -1.68
N VAL A 164 13.90 -7.15 -1.19
CA VAL A 164 13.62 -6.71 0.19
C VAL A 164 12.12 -6.68 0.47
N MET A 165 11.31 -6.22 -0.47
CA MET A 165 9.86 -6.23 -0.32
C MET A 165 9.30 -7.66 -0.23
N ARG A 166 9.79 -8.59 -1.04
CA ARG A 166 9.38 -10.00 -1.00
C ARG A 166 9.69 -10.62 0.35
N ASP A 167 10.90 -10.40 0.88
CA ASP A 167 11.32 -10.93 2.18
C ASP A 167 10.44 -10.39 3.30
N ARG A 168 10.17 -9.08 3.30
CA ARG A 168 9.29 -8.44 4.29
C ARG A 168 7.86 -8.96 4.24
N ILE A 169 7.29 -9.08 3.04
CA ILE A 169 5.93 -9.62 2.84
C ILE A 169 5.88 -11.10 3.22
N GLY A 170 6.92 -11.88 2.94
CA GLY A 170 7.00 -13.28 3.31
C GLY A 170 6.98 -13.55 4.83
N GLU A 171 7.43 -12.58 5.64
CA GLU A 171 7.44 -12.65 7.10
C GLU A 171 6.21 -12.00 7.77
N SER A 172 5.30 -11.38 6.99
CA SER A 172 4.19 -10.56 7.48
C SER A 172 2.91 -10.81 6.69
N ALA A 173 1.97 -9.86 6.71
CA ALA A 173 0.85 -9.78 5.79
C ALA A 173 1.05 -8.59 4.84
N ALA A 174 0.32 -8.58 3.72
CA ALA A 174 0.27 -7.40 2.85
C ALA A 174 -1.09 -7.21 2.20
N LEU A 175 -1.46 -5.94 1.97
CA LEU A 175 -2.55 -5.55 1.07
C LEU A 175 -1.91 -4.88 -0.13
N ILE A 176 -2.09 -5.48 -1.31
CA ILE A 176 -1.33 -5.12 -2.50
C ILE A 176 -2.26 -4.67 -3.63
N VAL A 177 -2.04 -3.47 -4.13
CA VAL A 177 -2.61 -2.96 -5.38
C VAL A 177 -1.50 -2.86 -6.40
N SER A 178 -1.63 -3.53 -7.54
CA SER A 178 -0.67 -3.42 -8.65
C SER A 178 -1.36 -3.73 -9.98
N HIS A 179 -0.85 -3.13 -11.06
CA HIS A 179 -1.24 -3.49 -12.41
C HIS A 179 -0.41 -4.65 -13.00
N SER A 180 0.62 -5.11 -12.30
CA SER A 180 1.44 -6.24 -12.73
C SER A 180 0.84 -7.57 -12.25
N MET A 181 0.09 -8.25 -13.11
CA MET A 181 -0.48 -9.57 -12.77
C MET A 181 0.60 -10.60 -12.38
N PRO A 182 1.79 -10.64 -13.04
CA PRO A 182 2.87 -11.53 -12.57
C PRO A 182 3.31 -11.24 -11.14
N LEU A 183 3.38 -9.97 -10.73
CA LEU A 183 3.73 -9.58 -9.36
C LEU A 183 2.62 -9.99 -8.37
N MET A 184 1.35 -9.80 -8.75
CA MET A 184 0.21 -10.19 -7.92
C MET A 184 0.19 -11.70 -7.67
N ARG A 185 0.43 -12.52 -8.72
CA ARG A 185 0.56 -13.99 -8.61
C ARG A 185 1.72 -14.42 -7.70
N GLN A 186 2.80 -13.66 -7.70
CA GLN A 186 3.99 -13.98 -6.91
C GLN A 186 3.83 -13.63 -5.42
N LEU A 187 3.14 -12.54 -5.11
CA LEU A 187 3.11 -11.96 -3.76
C LEU A 187 1.79 -12.21 -3.00
N CYS A 188 0.69 -12.53 -3.70
CA CYS A 188 -0.62 -12.64 -3.05
C CYS A 188 -1.06 -14.09 -2.95
N ASP A 189 -1.62 -14.44 -1.79
CA ASP A 189 -2.30 -15.73 -1.57
C ASP A 189 -3.77 -15.64 -1.98
N LEU A 190 -4.40 -14.51 -1.67
CA LEU A 190 -5.84 -14.28 -1.69
C LEU A 190 -6.15 -13.05 -2.55
N GLY A 191 -7.40 -12.86 -2.93
CA GLY A 191 -7.80 -11.71 -3.73
C GLY A 191 -9.12 -11.07 -3.33
N ILE A 192 -9.23 -9.75 -3.61
CA ILE A 192 -10.48 -9.01 -3.55
C ILE A 192 -10.67 -8.32 -4.90
N VAL A 193 -11.84 -8.46 -5.49
CA VAL A 193 -12.21 -7.72 -6.70
C VAL A 193 -13.18 -6.61 -6.32
N MET A 194 -12.81 -5.36 -6.63
CA MET A 194 -13.63 -4.17 -6.38
C MET A 194 -14.24 -3.64 -7.67
N ILE A 195 -15.57 -3.53 -7.71
CA ILE A 195 -16.34 -3.01 -8.85
C ILE A 195 -17.44 -2.09 -8.31
N ASN A 196 -17.49 -0.86 -8.80
CA ASN A 196 -18.51 0.14 -8.44
C ASN A 196 -18.71 0.31 -6.93
N GLY A 197 -17.64 0.26 -6.15
CA GLY A 197 -17.69 0.41 -4.68
C GLY A 197 -18.12 -0.84 -3.92
N HIS A 198 -18.45 -1.93 -4.58
CA HIS A 198 -18.67 -3.25 -4.00
C HIS A 198 -17.41 -4.08 -4.06
N ALA A 199 -17.25 -5.05 -3.17
CA ALA A 199 -16.07 -5.92 -3.13
C ALA A 199 -16.49 -7.37 -2.89
N GLN A 200 -15.84 -8.29 -3.60
CA GLN A 200 -15.99 -9.73 -3.42
C GLN A 200 -14.63 -10.35 -3.06
N TRP A 201 -14.65 -11.21 -2.07
CA TRP A 201 -13.52 -11.98 -1.58
C TRP A 201 -13.31 -13.27 -2.38
N TYR A 202 -12.05 -13.65 -2.59
CA TYR A 202 -11.63 -14.90 -3.24
C TYR A 202 -10.50 -15.54 -2.42
N GLU A 203 -10.63 -16.84 -2.14
CA GLU A 203 -9.66 -17.62 -1.37
C GLU A 203 -8.43 -18.04 -2.19
N ASP A 204 -8.43 -17.71 -3.48
CA ASP A 204 -7.32 -17.92 -4.40
C ASP A 204 -7.12 -16.66 -5.24
N VAL A 205 -5.89 -16.19 -5.33
CA VAL A 205 -5.52 -15.01 -6.13
C VAL A 205 -5.80 -15.23 -7.62
N GLU A 206 -5.66 -16.46 -8.15
CA GLU A 206 -5.93 -16.75 -9.57
C GLU A 206 -7.42 -16.61 -9.90
N GLU A 207 -8.31 -17.02 -9.01
CA GLU A 207 -9.76 -16.79 -9.18
C GLU A 207 -10.07 -15.30 -9.24
N ALA A 208 -9.48 -14.50 -8.34
CA ALA A 208 -9.65 -13.06 -8.34
C ALA A 208 -9.13 -12.41 -9.64
N ILE A 209 -7.99 -12.88 -10.15
CA ILE A 209 -7.40 -12.39 -11.40
C ILE A 209 -8.35 -12.70 -12.59
N VAL A 210 -8.85 -13.93 -12.69
CA VAL A 210 -9.78 -14.33 -13.78
C VAL A 210 -11.05 -13.47 -13.75
N VAL A 211 -11.63 -13.24 -12.57
CA VAL A 211 -12.82 -12.40 -12.43
C VAL A 211 -12.51 -10.95 -12.78
N HIS A 212 -11.36 -10.45 -12.34
CA HIS A 212 -10.92 -9.09 -12.70
C HIS A 212 -10.75 -8.92 -14.21
N GLU A 213 -10.04 -9.83 -14.88
CA GLU A 213 -9.81 -9.78 -16.34
C GLU A 213 -11.12 -9.88 -17.11
N THR A 214 -12.04 -10.74 -16.68
CA THR A 214 -13.39 -10.89 -17.26
C THR A 214 -14.21 -9.60 -17.13
N ALA A 215 -14.16 -8.96 -15.94
CA ALA A 215 -14.82 -7.68 -15.71
C ALA A 215 -14.19 -6.54 -16.55
N MET A 216 -12.87 -6.58 -16.75
CA MET A 216 -12.18 -5.63 -17.63
C MET A 216 -12.57 -5.80 -19.11
N ALA A 217 -12.87 -7.03 -19.55
CA ALA A 217 -13.39 -7.34 -20.87
C ALA A 217 -14.86 -6.95 -21.08
N GLY A 218 -15.56 -6.51 -20.03
CA GLY A 218 -16.94 -5.98 -20.10
C GLY A 218 -18.02 -6.92 -19.57
N THR A 219 -17.66 -8.11 -19.09
CA THR A 219 -18.62 -9.03 -18.46
C THR A 219 -18.58 -8.84 -16.94
N LEU A 220 -19.63 -8.22 -16.39
CA LEU A 220 -19.72 -8.02 -14.95
C LEU A 220 -20.14 -9.31 -14.24
N PRO A 221 -19.54 -9.62 -13.06
CA PRO A 221 -19.98 -10.73 -12.22
C PRO A 221 -21.38 -10.50 -11.64
N ASP A 222 -22.11 -11.59 -11.35
CA ASP A 222 -23.49 -11.56 -10.86
C ASP A 222 -23.67 -10.85 -9.52
N TRP A 223 -22.59 -10.74 -8.70
CA TRP A 223 -22.63 -10.05 -7.41
C TRP A 223 -22.56 -8.51 -7.52
N VAL A 224 -22.32 -7.98 -8.71
CA VAL A 224 -22.31 -6.53 -8.97
C VAL A 224 -23.74 -6.07 -9.22
N PRO A 225 -24.31 -5.15 -8.41
CA PRO A 225 -25.64 -4.62 -8.66
C PRO A 225 -25.73 -3.97 -10.03
N HIS A 226 -26.74 -4.35 -10.80
CA HIS A 226 -27.11 -3.65 -12.03
C HIS A 226 -27.72 -2.31 -11.63
N GLY A 227 -27.00 -1.19 -11.89
CA GLY A 227 -27.46 0.17 -11.64
C GLY A 227 -28.52 0.65 -12.63
#